data_b7788814a60d8b2b11cdfd92251b1965
#
_entry.id   b7788814a60d8b2b11cdfd92251b1965
#
_cell.length_a   1.000
_cell.length_b   1.000
_cell.length_c   1.000
_cell.angle_alpha   90.00
_cell.angle_beta   90.00
_cell.angle_gamma   90.00
#
_symmetry.space_group_name_H-M   'P 1'
#
loop_
_entity.id
_entity.type
_entity.pdbx_description
1 polymer ?
#
loop_
_entity_poly.entity_id
_entity_poly.type
_entity_poly.pdbx_seq_one_letter_code
_entity_poly.pdbx_strand_id
1 'polypeptide(L)'
;MRIKRKPQGFTLLEIMLVVSIIVIILGVAISKLGNTTAIAKAMRVQADVQAIKTQLQLYESMNGFYPTTEQGLQALVTQPDKDPRPARWYQLFKELPKDPWGSDYIYRCPGLKNPSGYDLFSAGPDRQADTADDDWGGG
;
A
#
# COMPACT_ATOMS: atom_id res chain seq x y z
N MET A 1 -68.88 18.01 2.50
CA MET A 1 -68.01 18.98 3.19
C MET A 1 -66.55 18.64 2.93
N ARG A 2 -65.87 19.39 2.05
CA ARG A 2 -64.43 19.10 1.68
C ARG A 2 -63.52 19.90 2.60
N ILE A 3 -62.85 19.25 3.52
CA ILE A 3 -61.86 19.87 4.39
C ILE A 3 -60.59 20.15 3.56
N LYS A 4 -60.36 21.39 3.20
CA LYS A 4 -59.09 21.86 2.60
C LYS A 4 -58.01 21.84 3.70
N ARG A 5 -57.12 20.82 3.67
CA ARG A 5 -55.91 20.87 4.46
C ARG A 5 -54.99 21.97 3.90
N LYS A 6 -54.64 22.95 4.72
CA LYS A 6 -53.63 23.97 4.37
C LYS A 6 -52.28 23.27 4.26
N PRO A 7 -51.48 23.51 3.21
CA PRO A 7 -50.12 23.02 3.16
C PRO A 7 -49.34 23.67 4.31
N GLN A 8 -48.83 22.86 5.22
CA GLN A 8 -47.89 23.30 6.26
C GLN A 8 -46.51 23.43 5.59
N GLY A 9 -46.04 24.66 5.46
CA GLY A 9 -44.66 24.95 5.01
C GLY A 9 -43.67 24.67 6.14
N PHE A 10 -42.48 24.18 5.81
CA PHE A 10 -41.39 24.02 6.76
C PHE A 10 -40.98 25.37 7.36
N THR A 11 -40.72 25.41 8.65
CA THR A 11 -40.22 26.59 9.33
C THR A 11 -38.69 26.72 9.09
N LEU A 12 -38.21 27.97 9.08
CA LEU A 12 -36.78 28.24 8.93
C LEU A 12 -35.96 27.58 10.03
N LEU A 13 -36.52 27.49 11.24
CA LEU A 13 -35.87 26.82 12.39
C LEU A 13 -35.77 25.31 12.18
N GLU A 14 -36.74 24.67 11.57
CA GLU A 14 -36.75 23.24 11.26
C GLU A 14 -35.65 22.88 10.24
N ILE A 15 -35.48 23.68 9.20
CA ILE A 15 -34.43 23.51 8.22
C ILE A 15 -33.05 23.74 8.87
N MET A 16 -32.86 24.75 9.72
CA MET A 16 -31.60 24.98 10.44
C MET A 16 -31.26 23.82 11.34
N LEU A 17 -32.23 23.23 12.02
CA LEU A 17 -32.01 22.06 12.90
C LEU A 17 -31.56 20.83 12.08
N VAL A 18 -32.25 20.56 10.97
CA VAL A 18 -31.90 19.43 10.08
C VAL A 18 -30.50 19.60 9.49
N VAL A 19 -30.16 20.78 8.98
CA VAL A 19 -28.82 21.07 8.44
C VAL A 19 -27.74 20.89 9.52
N SER A 20 -28.00 21.37 10.76
CA SER A 20 -27.06 21.21 11.87
C SER A 20 -26.77 19.74 12.20
N ILE A 21 -27.80 18.88 12.21
CA ILE A 21 -27.67 17.45 12.44
C ILE A 21 -26.88 16.80 11.31
N ILE A 22 -27.15 17.14 10.06
CA ILE A 22 -26.43 16.62 8.89
C ILE A 22 -24.93 16.98 8.97
N VAL A 23 -24.59 18.22 9.32
CA VAL A 23 -23.20 18.66 9.45
C VAL A 23 -22.47 17.89 10.55
N ILE A 24 -23.11 17.63 11.69
CA ILE A 24 -22.52 16.85 12.78
C ILE A 24 -22.26 15.41 12.33
N ILE A 25 -23.24 14.76 11.69
CA ILE A 25 -23.11 13.38 11.19
C ILE A 25 -22.00 13.27 10.14
N LEU A 26 -21.95 14.21 9.19
CA LEU A 26 -20.90 14.26 8.16
C LEU A 26 -19.50 14.46 8.78
N GLY A 27 -19.38 15.32 9.78
CA GLY A 27 -18.12 15.53 10.49
C GLY A 27 -17.57 14.26 11.15
N VAL A 28 -18.44 13.48 11.80
CA VAL A 28 -18.06 12.18 12.39
C VAL A 28 -17.75 11.14 11.31
N ALA A 29 -18.49 11.11 10.22
CA ALA A 29 -18.24 10.16 9.13
C ALA A 29 -16.88 10.41 8.47
N ILE A 30 -16.54 11.67 8.18
CA ILE A 30 -15.25 12.03 7.56
C ILE A 30 -14.07 11.69 8.46
N SER A 31 -14.17 11.92 9.78
CA SER A 31 -13.09 11.59 10.72
C SER A 31 -12.81 10.08 10.81
N LYS A 32 -13.83 9.25 10.63
CA LYS A 32 -13.66 7.78 10.63
C LYS A 32 -13.09 7.24 9.31
N LEU A 33 -13.38 7.88 8.17
CA LEU A 33 -12.84 7.45 6.87
C LEU A 33 -11.31 7.58 6.77
N GLY A 34 -10.72 8.59 7.40
CA GLY A 34 -9.27 8.80 7.38
C GLY A 34 -8.48 7.61 7.96
N ASN A 35 -8.92 7.07 9.10
CA ASN A 35 -8.27 5.91 9.73
C ASN A 35 -8.45 4.62 8.92
N THR A 36 -9.58 4.44 8.28
CA THR A 36 -9.86 3.25 7.45
C THR A 36 -8.94 3.19 6.23
N THR A 37 -8.65 4.33 5.61
CA THR A 37 -7.74 4.40 4.46
C THR A 37 -6.29 4.11 4.84
N ALA A 38 -5.83 4.54 6.01
CA ALA A 38 -4.48 4.24 6.50
C ALA A 38 -4.30 2.74 6.76
N ILE A 39 -5.26 2.11 7.43
CA ILE A 39 -5.27 0.66 7.68
C ILE A 39 -5.29 -0.11 6.35
N ALA A 40 -6.13 0.28 5.40
CA ALA A 40 -6.20 -0.38 4.09
C ALA A 40 -4.88 -0.28 3.32
N LYS A 41 -4.17 0.86 3.40
CA LYS A 41 -2.84 1.03 2.80
C LYS A 41 -1.80 0.11 3.45
N ALA A 42 -1.75 0.06 4.78
CA ALA A 42 -0.84 -0.84 5.49
C ALA A 42 -1.09 -2.32 5.16
N MET A 43 -2.34 -2.74 5.10
CA MET A 43 -2.71 -4.11 4.69
C MET A 43 -2.30 -4.41 3.25
N ARG A 44 -2.39 -3.44 2.35
CA ARG A 44 -1.91 -3.59 0.97
C ARG A 44 -0.40 -3.73 0.92
N VAL A 45 0.36 -2.89 1.64
CA VAL A 45 1.82 -3.02 1.73
C VAL A 45 2.20 -4.40 2.27
N GLN A 46 1.53 -4.87 3.33
CA GLN A 46 1.77 -6.20 3.87
C GLN A 46 1.56 -7.31 2.83
N ALA A 47 0.47 -7.24 2.07
CA ALA A 47 0.17 -8.23 1.03
C ALA A 47 1.20 -8.19 -0.10
N ASP A 48 1.56 -7.00 -0.60
CA ASP A 48 2.53 -6.82 -1.67
C ASP A 48 3.94 -7.28 -1.24
N VAL A 49 4.39 -6.87 -0.05
CA VAL A 49 5.68 -7.29 0.52
C VAL A 49 5.74 -8.80 0.68
N GLN A 50 4.67 -9.44 1.16
CA GLN A 50 4.62 -10.89 1.30
C GLN A 50 4.65 -11.59 -0.06
N ALA A 51 3.96 -11.07 -1.07
CA ALA A 51 4.00 -11.59 -2.43
C ALA A 51 5.42 -11.50 -3.02
N ILE A 52 6.09 -10.36 -2.87
CA ILE A 52 7.46 -10.16 -3.35
C ILE A 52 8.43 -11.09 -2.60
N LYS A 53 8.34 -11.20 -1.26
CA LYS A 53 9.15 -12.12 -0.45
C LYS A 53 9.03 -13.56 -0.94
N THR A 54 7.83 -14.00 -1.25
CA THR A 54 7.59 -15.36 -1.78
C THR A 54 8.31 -15.59 -3.11
N GLN A 55 8.28 -14.63 -4.02
CA GLN A 55 8.97 -14.75 -5.30
C GLN A 55 10.49 -14.64 -5.17
N LEU A 56 11.00 -13.83 -4.22
CA LEU A 56 12.42 -13.78 -3.91
C LEU A 56 12.93 -15.11 -3.35
N GLN A 57 12.17 -15.76 -2.47
CA GLN A 57 12.49 -17.09 -1.96
C GLN A 57 12.50 -18.15 -3.06
N LEU A 58 11.54 -18.07 -4.00
CA LEU A 58 11.52 -18.95 -5.15
C LEU A 58 12.73 -18.72 -6.07
N TYR A 59 13.09 -17.46 -6.32
CA TYR A 59 14.29 -17.09 -7.09
C TYR A 59 15.57 -17.67 -6.43
N GLU A 60 15.70 -17.48 -5.13
CA GLU A 60 16.84 -17.99 -4.35
C GLU A 60 16.89 -19.53 -4.37
N SER A 61 15.76 -20.21 -4.19
CA SER A 61 15.72 -21.68 -4.22
C SER A 61 16.13 -22.28 -5.58
N MET A 62 15.89 -21.56 -6.67
CA MET A 62 16.26 -21.99 -8.03
C MET A 62 17.72 -21.68 -8.37
N ASN A 63 18.27 -20.59 -7.82
CA ASN A 63 19.58 -20.05 -8.24
C ASN A 63 20.64 -20.07 -7.14
N GLY A 64 20.26 -20.27 -5.87
CA GLY A 64 21.15 -20.31 -4.71
C GLY A 64 21.55 -18.93 -4.17
N PHE A 65 20.97 -17.84 -4.69
CA PHE A 65 21.23 -16.48 -4.24
C PHE A 65 20.03 -15.58 -4.52
N TYR A 66 19.92 -14.48 -3.77
CA TYR A 66 18.97 -13.40 -4.06
C TYR A 66 19.52 -12.44 -5.11
N PRO A 67 18.67 -11.74 -5.88
CA PRO A 67 19.11 -10.67 -6.76
C PRO A 67 19.98 -9.66 -5.98
N THR A 68 21.00 -9.11 -6.62
CA THR A 68 21.79 -8.02 -6.00
C THR A 68 20.97 -6.72 -5.95
N THR A 69 21.42 -5.75 -5.14
CA THR A 69 20.81 -4.42 -5.10
C THR A 69 20.75 -3.77 -6.49
N GLU A 70 21.80 -3.97 -7.32
CA GLU A 70 21.85 -3.43 -8.68
C GLU A 70 20.85 -4.10 -9.64
N GLN A 71 20.64 -5.41 -9.49
CA GLN A 71 19.63 -6.15 -10.24
C GLN A 71 18.22 -5.79 -9.78
N GLY A 72 18.08 -5.52 -8.49
CA GLY A 72 16.84 -5.10 -7.87
C GLY A 72 15.70 -6.10 -8.04
N LEU A 73 14.48 -5.66 -7.72
CA LEU A 73 13.27 -6.44 -7.95
C LEU A 73 12.98 -6.66 -9.45
N GLN A 74 13.60 -5.88 -10.34
CA GLN A 74 13.45 -6.04 -11.79
C GLN A 74 13.94 -7.42 -12.26
N ALA A 75 14.84 -8.06 -11.51
CA ALA A 75 15.26 -9.44 -11.74
C ALA A 75 14.10 -10.47 -11.69
N LEU A 76 12.98 -10.14 -11.05
CA LEU A 76 11.79 -10.97 -11.01
C LEU A 76 10.89 -10.82 -12.25
N VAL A 77 11.08 -9.74 -13.01
CA VAL A 77 10.31 -9.38 -14.21
C VAL A 77 11.09 -9.68 -15.49
N THR A 78 12.38 -9.36 -15.48
CA THR A 78 13.27 -9.49 -16.65
C THR A 78 14.54 -10.19 -16.23
N GLN A 79 15.05 -11.11 -17.08
CA GLN A 79 16.28 -11.82 -16.79
C GLN A 79 17.45 -10.84 -16.66
N PRO A 80 18.20 -10.86 -15.53
CA PRO A 80 19.38 -10.04 -15.38
C PRO A 80 20.47 -10.39 -16.38
N ASP A 81 21.12 -9.38 -16.93
CA ASP A 81 22.28 -9.51 -17.82
C ASP A 81 23.61 -9.34 -17.08
N LYS A 82 23.59 -8.79 -15.85
CA LYS A 82 24.73 -8.60 -14.96
C LYS A 82 24.97 -9.80 -14.05
N ASP A 83 26.20 -10.05 -13.70
CA ASP A 83 26.58 -11.10 -12.76
C ASP A 83 26.20 -10.73 -11.30
N PRO A 84 25.81 -11.72 -10.48
CA PRO A 84 25.65 -13.14 -10.79
C PRO A 84 24.40 -13.42 -11.64
N ARG A 85 24.59 -14.08 -12.77
CA ARG A 85 23.47 -14.43 -13.65
C ARG A 85 22.73 -15.66 -13.14
N PRO A 86 21.39 -15.63 -13.10
CA PRO A 86 20.62 -16.80 -12.71
C PRO A 86 20.76 -17.92 -13.72
N ALA A 87 21.12 -19.14 -13.25
CA ALA A 87 21.23 -20.32 -14.11
C ALA A 87 19.85 -20.83 -14.58
N ARG A 88 18.83 -20.62 -13.76
CA ARG A 88 17.44 -20.99 -14.02
C ARG A 88 16.54 -19.79 -13.77
N TRP A 89 16.34 -19.01 -14.82
CA TRP A 89 15.48 -17.84 -14.72
C TRP A 89 14.10 -18.11 -15.29
N TYR A 90 13.09 -17.69 -14.54
CA TYR A 90 11.68 -17.63 -14.98
C TYR A 90 11.13 -16.26 -14.61
N GLN A 91 10.21 -15.77 -15.41
CA GLN A 91 9.48 -14.55 -15.10
C GLN A 91 8.51 -14.82 -13.93
N LEU A 92 8.80 -14.23 -12.76
CA LEU A 92 8.04 -14.44 -11.53
C LEU A 92 6.96 -13.38 -11.33
N PHE A 93 7.15 -12.20 -11.91
CA PHE A 93 6.17 -11.14 -12.02
C PHE A 93 6.04 -10.67 -13.46
N LYS A 94 4.81 -10.35 -13.88
CA LYS A 94 4.59 -9.63 -15.16
C LYS A 94 4.99 -8.18 -15.03
N GLU A 95 4.65 -7.58 -13.90
CA GLU A 95 4.89 -6.20 -13.53
C GLU A 95 5.05 -6.12 -12.02
N LEU A 96 5.99 -5.30 -11.54
CA LEU A 96 6.17 -5.09 -10.10
C LEU A 96 5.01 -4.26 -9.54
N PRO A 97 4.47 -4.63 -8.37
CA PRO A 97 3.46 -3.81 -7.71
C PRO A 97 4.08 -2.49 -7.27
N LYS A 98 3.27 -1.44 -7.31
CA LYS A 98 3.59 -0.16 -6.67
C LYS A 98 2.89 -0.07 -5.34
N ASP A 99 3.54 0.61 -4.40
CA ASP A 99 2.98 0.85 -3.09
C ASP A 99 1.72 1.74 -3.15
N PRO A 100 0.95 1.87 -2.05
CA PRO A 100 -0.27 2.67 -2.02
C PRO A 100 -0.08 4.18 -2.25
N TRP A 101 1.15 4.67 -2.27
CA TRP A 101 1.50 6.06 -2.56
C TRP A 101 2.07 6.24 -3.98
N GLY A 102 2.14 5.14 -4.77
CA GLY A 102 2.57 5.13 -6.16
C GLY A 102 4.08 5.03 -6.36
N SER A 103 4.84 4.76 -5.30
CA SER A 103 6.28 4.54 -5.33
C SER A 103 6.62 3.06 -5.57
N ASP A 104 7.84 2.80 -6.00
CA ASP A 104 8.37 1.44 -6.07
C ASP A 104 8.77 0.96 -4.67
N TYR A 105 8.64 -0.35 -4.42
CA TYR A 105 9.18 -0.96 -3.21
C TYR A 105 10.70 -0.90 -3.21
N ILE A 106 11.27 -0.58 -2.06
CA ILE A 106 12.72 -0.50 -1.87
C ILE A 106 13.26 -1.88 -1.57
N TYR A 107 14.31 -2.25 -2.29
CA TYR A 107 15.01 -3.53 -2.15
C TYR A 107 16.51 -3.33 -2.08
N ARG A 108 17.16 -4.01 -1.13
CA ARG A 108 18.60 -3.99 -0.94
C ARG A 108 19.09 -5.39 -0.57
N CYS A 109 20.08 -5.90 -1.28
CA CYS A 109 20.73 -7.17 -0.97
C CYS A 109 22.25 -7.05 -1.15
N PRO A 110 23.04 -7.23 -0.08
CA PRO A 110 22.63 -7.52 1.30
C PRO A 110 21.84 -6.37 1.95
N GLY A 111 20.96 -6.71 2.90
CA GLY A 111 20.17 -5.71 3.62
C GLY A 111 21.00 -4.94 4.64
N LEU A 112 20.59 -3.73 4.97
CA LEU A 112 21.17 -2.95 6.08
C LEU A 112 20.64 -3.43 7.44
N LYS A 113 19.33 -3.73 7.51
CA LYS A 113 18.71 -4.33 8.71
C LYS A 113 18.88 -5.85 8.76
N ASN A 114 18.95 -6.50 7.61
CA ASN A 114 19.18 -7.94 7.49
C ASN A 114 20.42 -8.24 6.63
N PRO A 115 21.65 -8.15 7.16
CA PRO A 115 22.89 -8.36 6.40
C PRO A 115 23.05 -9.76 5.82
N SER A 116 22.41 -10.77 6.41
CA SER A 116 22.42 -12.16 5.90
C SER A 116 21.40 -12.44 4.82
N GLY A 117 20.56 -11.47 4.49
CA GLY A 117 19.50 -11.59 3.49
C GLY A 117 19.31 -10.29 2.73
N TYR A 118 18.10 -9.78 2.73
CA TYR A 118 17.73 -8.55 2.03
C TYR A 118 16.80 -7.69 2.88
N ASP A 119 16.73 -6.41 2.57
CA ASP A 119 15.72 -5.47 3.05
C ASP A 119 14.67 -5.25 1.96
N LEU A 120 13.40 -5.26 2.34
CA LEU A 120 12.26 -4.99 1.44
C LEU A 120 11.19 -4.21 2.20
N PHE A 121 10.86 -3.01 1.74
CA PHE A 121 9.89 -2.13 2.40
C PHE A 121 9.31 -1.09 1.44
N SER A 122 8.21 -0.45 1.83
CA SER A 122 7.70 0.77 1.20
C SER A 122 8.27 1.99 1.90
N ALA A 123 8.64 3.01 1.14
CA ALA A 123 9.10 4.30 1.68
C ALA A 123 7.96 5.16 2.27
N GLY A 124 6.74 4.61 2.38
CA GLY A 124 5.63 5.30 3.01
C GLY A 124 5.13 6.56 2.30
N PRO A 125 4.35 7.37 3.02
CA PRO A 125 3.74 8.58 2.45
C PRO A 125 4.73 9.67 2.07
N ASP A 126 5.89 9.78 2.72
CA ASP A 126 6.92 10.79 2.40
C ASP A 126 7.78 10.40 1.18
N ARG A 127 7.70 9.12 0.73
CA ARG A 127 8.45 8.56 -0.41
C ARG A 127 9.96 8.62 -0.25
N GLN A 128 10.46 8.71 0.98
CA GLN A 128 11.88 8.71 1.31
C GLN A 128 12.22 7.45 2.09
N ALA A 129 13.27 6.76 1.67
CA ALA A 129 13.77 5.58 2.38
C ALA A 129 14.53 5.98 3.64
N ASP A 130 14.51 5.08 4.61
CA ASP A 130 15.22 5.20 5.89
C ASP A 130 14.61 6.28 6.80
N THR A 131 13.30 6.44 6.73
CA THR A 131 12.52 7.34 7.58
C THR A 131 11.60 6.58 8.54
N ALA A 132 10.95 7.31 9.45
CA ALA A 132 10.13 6.69 10.50
C ALA A 132 8.81 6.11 9.97
N ASP A 133 8.38 6.49 8.78
CA ASP A 133 7.16 6.04 8.14
C ASP A 133 7.37 4.94 7.08
N ASP A 134 8.59 4.39 7.01
CA ASP A 134 8.88 3.17 6.23
C ASP A 134 8.01 2.01 6.70
N ASP A 135 7.30 1.37 5.77
CA ASP A 135 6.42 0.23 6.04
C ASP A 135 7.06 -1.07 5.57
N TRP A 136 7.41 -1.92 6.53
CA TRP A 136 8.09 -3.21 6.31
C TRP A 136 7.12 -4.36 6.09
N GLY A 137 5.83 -4.09 5.96
CA GLY A 137 4.81 -5.11 5.74
C GLY A 137 4.52 -5.99 6.96
N GLY A 138 4.61 -5.44 8.17
CA GLY A 138 4.21 -6.14 9.40
C GLY A 138 5.16 -7.27 9.83
N GLY A 139 6.44 -7.11 9.54
CA GLY A 139 7.52 -8.02 9.97
C GLY A 139 8.22 -7.53 11.21
#